data_b08bb058e1b4b97077dd1f98ff7e57fd
#
_entry.id   b08bb058e1b4b97077dd1f98ff7e57fd
#
_cell.length_a   1.000
_cell.length_b   1.000
_cell.length_c   1.000
_cell.angle_alpha   90.00
_cell.angle_beta   90.00
_cell.angle_gamma   90.00
#
_symmetry.space_group_name_H-M   'P 1'
#
loop_
_entity.id
_entity.type
_entity.pdbx_description
1 polymer ?
#
loop_
_entity_poly.entity_id
_entity_poly.type
_entity_poly.pdbx_seq_one_letter_code
_entity_poly.pdbx_strand_id
1 'polypeptide(L)'
;MKQGRNEPCLCGSGKKFKRCCGASFPSEDRVIGGYFDTERKVTFVATNDILRKTITRDGPLIGSSFDRFCGAELASIDELFSAAAFIVLLGFRRAIDDDSQAHTTMGSLLYNAGSGLTAATQLIRLGHALSVCVVGRNVLEVIATVLHLGTRPFDLEKFLKGDFDSTRAISTAKKVLPPFGDMYGLLSNEFVHLGRLYAEPQLYRPYESRKDEGLDTALAVLKTTVWLFYVTAELTFLEIVDKPRYWRTESAVSAGQAMFAYDPSAAERDWMGKFLGIKQ
;
A
#
# COMPACT_ATOMS: atom_id res chain seq x y z
N MET A 1 11.51 -23.62 0.27
CA MET A 1 12.77 -24.42 0.17
C MET A 1 13.21 -24.86 1.56
N LYS A 2 13.57 -26.14 1.75
CA LYS A 2 14.17 -26.59 3.03
C LYS A 2 15.65 -26.23 2.98
N GLN A 3 16.10 -25.40 3.92
CA GLN A 3 17.52 -25.06 4.07
C GLN A 3 18.33 -26.30 4.47
N GLY A 4 19.42 -26.56 3.77
CA GLY A 4 20.33 -27.68 4.06
C GLY A 4 21.12 -27.45 5.36
N ARG A 5 21.29 -28.51 6.18
CA ARG A 5 21.96 -28.41 7.50
C ARG A 5 23.37 -27.80 7.43
N ASN A 6 24.07 -27.97 6.32
CA ASN A 6 25.45 -27.51 6.14
C ASN A 6 25.56 -26.17 5.36
N GLU A 7 24.46 -25.64 4.83
CA GLU A 7 24.44 -24.35 4.14
C GLU A 7 24.65 -23.18 5.10
N PRO A 8 25.16 -22.03 4.62
CA PRO A 8 25.21 -20.80 5.41
C PRO A 8 23.82 -20.45 5.92
N CYS A 9 23.69 -20.09 7.20
CA CYS A 9 22.40 -19.76 7.78
C CYS A 9 21.82 -18.47 7.18
N LEU A 10 20.56 -18.52 6.77
CA LEU A 10 19.84 -17.37 6.20
C LEU A 10 19.72 -16.19 7.15
N CYS A 11 19.96 -16.37 8.45
CA CYS A 11 19.96 -15.28 9.45
C CYS A 11 21.13 -14.30 9.30
N GLY A 12 22.04 -14.49 8.34
CA GLY A 12 23.20 -13.62 8.11
C GLY A 12 24.32 -13.78 9.12
N SER A 13 24.29 -14.79 10.02
CA SER A 13 25.33 -15.01 11.05
C SER A 13 26.67 -15.53 10.52
N GLY A 14 26.77 -15.89 9.23
CA GLY A 14 27.94 -16.57 8.62
C GLY A 14 28.16 -18.01 9.08
N LYS A 15 27.38 -18.49 10.06
CA LYS A 15 27.48 -19.88 10.57
C LYS A 15 26.67 -20.85 9.71
N LYS A 16 27.05 -22.14 9.68
CA LYS A 16 26.20 -23.17 9.05
C LYS A 16 24.87 -23.29 9.77
N PHE A 17 23.77 -23.57 9.03
CA PHE A 17 22.41 -23.64 9.57
C PHE A 17 22.31 -24.53 10.81
N LYS A 18 22.91 -25.74 10.77
CA LYS A 18 22.93 -26.66 11.92
C LYS A 18 23.63 -26.13 13.20
N ARG A 19 24.48 -25.10 13.06
CA ARG A 19 25.20 -24.45 14.18
C ARG A 19 24.65 -23.05 14.46
N CYS A 20 23.49 -22.73 13.93
CA CYS A 20 22.82 -21.45 14.09
C CYS A 20 21.30 -21.66 14.33
N CYS A 21 20.46 -21.27 13.41
CA CYS A 21 18.99 -21.37 13.56
C CYS A 21 18.48 -22.83 13.49
N GLY A 22 19.23 -23.73 12.92
CA GLY A 22 18.93 -25.17 12.89
C GLY A 22 19.54 -25.97 14.07
N ALA A 23 20.16 -25.31 15.05
CA ALA A 23 20.56 -25.94 16.29
C ALA A 23 19.32 -26.21 17.16
N SER A 24 19.33 -27.36 17.86
CA SER A 24 18.22 -27.76 18.73
C SER A 24 17.96 -26.77 19.87
N PHE A 25 19.04 -26.11 20.33
CA PHE A 25 18.98 -25.02 21.32
C PHE A 25 19.94 -23.89 20.92
N PRO A 26 19.57 -22.61 21.13
CA PRO A 26 20.49 -21.49 20.98
C PRO A 26 21.60 -21.58 22.06
N SER A 27 22.78 -21.04 21.78
CA SER A 27 23.84 -20.90 22.77
C SER A 27 23.40 -19.98 23.91
N GLU A 28 23.89 -20.23 25.12
CA GLU A 28 23.49 -19.52 26.35
C GLU A 28 23.65 -18.01 26.24
N ASP A 29 24.71 -17.53 25.59
CA ASP A 29 24.98 -16.11 25.32
C ASP A 29 23.92 -15.42 24.45
N ARG A 30 23.06 -16.19 23.80
CA ARG A 30 21.96 -15.68 22.94
C ARG A 30 20.60 -15.78 23.59
N VAL A 31 20.46 -16.50 24.69
CA VAL A 31 19.19 -16.69 25.39
C VAL A 31 18.95 -15.51 26.32
N ILE A 32 17.81 -14.81 26.15
CA ILE A 32 17.36 -13.74 27.05
C ILE A 32 16.25 -14.20 27.99
N GLY A 33 15.62 -15.34 27.70
CA GLY A 33 14.59 -15.92 28.54
C GLY A 33 13.95 -17.15 27.91
N GLY A 34 13.20 -17.88 28.69
CA GLY A 34 12.47 -19.05 28.24
C GLY A 34 11.22 -19.30 29.08
N TYR A 35 10.22 -19.94 28.48
CA TYR A 35 8.98 -20.35 29.12
C TYR A 35 8.65 -21.77 28.69
N PHE A 36 8.29 -22.61 29.65
CA PHE A 36 7.83 -23.96 29.39
C PHE A 36 6.30 -24.01 29.49
N ASP A 37 5.65 -24.30 28.35
CA ASP A 37 4.22 -24.55 28.28
C ASP A 37 3.95 -26.00 28.75
N THR A 38 3.37 -26.13 29.92
CA THR A 38 3.09 -27.44 30.54
C THR A 38 1.97 -28.21 29.83
N GLU A 39 1.02 -27.52 29.19
CA GLU A 39 -0.10 -28.14 28.46
C GLU A 39 0.38 -28.72 27.14
N ARG A 40 1.13 -27.91 26.36
CA ARG A 40 1.64 -28.30 25.05
C ARG A 40 2.97 -29.06 25.12
N LYS A 41 3.61 -29.12 26.28
CA LYS A 41 4.95 -29.70 26.51
C LYS A 41 6.02 -29.11 25.57
N VAL A 42 5.97 -27.80 25.35
CA VAL A 42 6.87 -27.05 24.45
C VAL A 42 7.63 -26.02 25.26
N THR A 43 8.92 -25.90 25.01
CA THR A 43 9.77 -24.83 25.56
C THR A 43 9.89 -23.70 24.54
N PHE A 44 9.42 -22.53 24.90
CA PHE A 44 9.67 -21.29 24.14
C PHE A 44 10.96 -20.65 24.64
N VAL A 45 11.87 -20.34 23.73
CA VAL A 45 13.13 -19.68 24.06
C VAL A 45 13.23 -18.39 23.27
N ALA A 46 13.34 -17.28 23.99
CA ALA A 46 13.61 -15.97 23.42
C ALA A 46 15.12 -15.73 23.29
N THR A 47 15.55 -15.21 22.16
CA THR A 47 16.95 -14.91 21.87
C THR A 47 17.13 -13.43 21.55
N ASN A 48 18.36 -12.90 21.74
CA ASN A 48 18.71 -11.49 21.53
C ASN A 48 18.73 -11.04 20.05
N ASP A 49 18.26 -11.88 19.12
CA ASP A 49 18.24 -11.61 17.68
C ASP A 49 16.84 -11.82 17.06
N ILE A 50 15.78 -11.66 17.85
CA ILE A 50 14.39 -11.86 17.39
C ILE A 50 14.10 -11.01 16.13
N LEU A 51 14.34 -9.69 16.18
CA LEU A 51 14.07 -8.81 15.05
C LEU A 51 14.82 -9.25 13.79
N ARG A 52 16.11 -9.56 13.91
CA ARG A 52 16.91 -10.04 12.78
C ARG A 52 16.37 -11.35 12.21
N LYS A 53 15.98 -12.31 13.07
CA LYS A 53 15.38 -13.58 12.64
C LYS A 53 14.05 -13.36 11.92
N THR A 54 13.20 -12.48 12.45
CA THR A 54 11.95 -12.12 11.81
C THR A 54 12.19 -11.63 10.38
N ILE A 55 13.19 -10.75 10.17
CA ILE A 55 13.49 -10.20 8.85
C ILE A 55 14.16 -11.24 7.93
N THR A 56 15.20 -11.94 8.42
CA THR A 56 16.09 -12.73 7.53
C THR A 56 15.72 -14.20 7.41
N ARG A 57 14.94 -14.75 8.33
CA ARG A 57 14.50 -16.15 8.33
C ARG A 57 12.99 -16.26 8.03
N ASP A 58 12.17 -15.57 8.81
CA ASP A 58 10.72 -15.73 8.77
C ASP A 58 10.11 -14.95 7.61
N GLY A 59 10.55 -13.70 7.38
CA GLY A 59 10.07 -12.85 6.28
C GLY A 59 10.16 -13.52 4.90
N PRO A 60 11.31 -14.10 4.48
CA PRO A 60 11.41 -14.83 3.22
C PRO A 60 10.46 -16.01 3.10
N LEU A 61 10.18 -16.73 4.20
CA LEU A 61 9.23 -17.85 4.22
C LEU A 61 7.79 -17.37 4.05
N ILE A 62 7.44 -16.29 4.75
CA ILE A 62 6.13 -15.64 4.64
C ILE A 62 5.96 -15.10 3.22
N GLY A 63 6.96 -14.38 2.69
CA GLY A 63 6.96 -13.86 1.33
C GLY A 63 6.76 -14.95 0.27
N SER A 64 7.45 -16.09 0.40
CA SER A 64 7.29 -17.22 -0.52
C SER A 64 5.88 -17.83 -0.44
N SER A 65 5.23 -17.82 0.72
CA SER A 65 3.86 -18.29 0.87
C SER A 65 2.87 -17.31 0.23
N PHE A 66 3.07 -16.01 0.41
CA PHE A 66 2.29 -14.97 -0.27
C PHE A 66 2.37 -15.12 -1.80
N ASP A 67 3.59 -15.19 -2.34
CA ASP A 67 3.82 -15.33 -3.79
C ASP A 67 3.11 -16.55 -4.38
N ARG A 68 3.03 -17.65 -3.60
CA ARG A 68 2.32 -18.87 -4.00
C ARG A 68 0.81 -18.68 -4.08
N PHE A 69 0.21 -18.01 -3.11
CA PHE A 69 -1.24 -17.94 -2.98
C PHE A 69 -1.85 -16.69 -3.61
N CYS A 70 -1.07 -15.62 -3.78
CA CYS A 70 -1.55 -14.31 -4.24
C CYS A 70 -0.86 -13.82 -5.50
N GLY A 71 -0.14 -14.70 -6.24
CA GLY A 71 0.58 -14.30 -7.45
C GLY A 71 -0.31 -13.71 -8.54
N ALA A 72 -1.51 -14.23 -8.72
CA ALA A 72 -2.47 -13.71 -9.70
C ALA A 72 -3.03 -12.34 -9.30
N GLU A 73 -3.34 -12.15 -8.01
CA GLU A 73 -3.79 -10.87 -7.49
C GLU A 73 -2.68 -9.82 -7.58
N LEU A 74 -1.44 -10.20 -7.26
CA LEU A 74 -0.29 -9.31 -7.38
C LEU A 74 -0.07 -8.88 -8.82
N ALA A 75 -0.17 -9.80 -9.79
CA ALA A 75 -0.05 -9.47 -11.21
C ALA A 75 -1.11 -8.46 -11.66
N SER A 76 -2.37 -8.63 -11.21
CA SER A 76 -3.45 -7.70 -11.53
C SER A 76 -3.24 -6.31 -10.88
N ILE A 77 -2.71 -6.27 -9.66
CA ILE A 77 -2.36 -5.01 -8.98
C ILE A 77 -1.21 -4.32 -9.71
N ASP A 78 -0.19 -5.08 -10.10
CA ASP A 78 1.01 -4.58 -10.79
C ASP A 78 0.68 -3.97 -12.14
N GLU A 79 -0.23 -4.60 -12.91
CA GLU A 79 -0.71 -4.06 -14.20
C GLU A 79 -1.29 -2.64 -14.01
N LEU A 80 -2.20 -2.45 -13.06
CA LEU A 80 -2.82 -1.14 -12.81
C LEU A 80 -1.82 -0.14 -12.22
N PHE A 81 -0.99 -0.59 -11.29
CA PHE A 81 0.06 0.24 -10.70
C PHE A 81 1.06 0.72 -11.74
N SER A 82 1.50 -0.16 -12.63
CA SER A 82 2.45 0.16 -13.71
C SER A 82 1.87 1.19 -14.68
N ALA A 83 0.59 1.06 -15.03
CA ALA A 83 -0.10 2.05 -15.85
C ALA A 83 -0.15 3.42 -15.16
N ALA A 84 -0.48 3.46 -13.87
CA ALA A 84 -0.48 4.71 -13.09
C ALA A 84 0.93 5.33 -12.98
N ALA A 85 1.94 4.51 -12.68
CA ALA A 85 3.33 4.94 -12.56
C ALA A 85 3.86 5.54 -13.88
N PHE A 86 3.48 4.96 -15.01
CA PHE A 86 3.82 5.48 -16.33
C PHE A 86 3.22 6.87 -16.57
N ILE A 87 1.93 7.05 -16.26
CA ILE A 87 1.27 8.38 -16.34
C ILE A 87 2.00 9.39 -15.46
N VAL A 88 2.29 9.02 -14.20
CA VAL A 88 2.98 9.91 -13.25
C VAL A 88 4.37 10.31 -13.77
N LEU A 89 5.16 9.35 -14.28
CA LEU A 89 6.51 9.62 -14.79
C LEU A 89 6.50 10.56 -15.99
N LEU A 90 5.63 10.31 -16.96
CA LEU A 90 5.50 11.17 -18.16
C LEU A 90 4.97 12.54 -17.80
N GLY A 91 3.91 12.62 -17.00
CA GLY A 91 3.30 13.88 -16.58
C GLY A 91 4.26 14.72 -15.74
N PHE A 92 4.97 14.09 -14.81
CA PHE A 92 5.98 14.77 -14.00
C PHE A 92 7.13 15.34 -14.83
N ARG A 93 7.63 14.57 -15.81
CA ARG A 93 8.65 15.03 -16.74
C ARG A 93 8.17 16.23 -17.56
N ARG A 94 6.98 16.12 -18.14
CA ARG A 94 6.37 17.23 -18.89
C ARG A 94 6.19 18.47 -18.04
N ALA A 95 5.72 18.31 -16.80
CA ALA A 95 5.54 19.43 -15.87
C ALA A 95 6.84 20.18 -15.57
N ILE A 96 7.99 19.48 -15.55
CA ILE A 96 9.33 20.09 -15.41
C ILE A 96 9.69 20.84 -16.71
N ASP A 97 9.47 20.22 -17.86
CA ASP A 97 9.79 20.83 -19.17
C ASP A 97 8.93 22.09 -19.41
N ASP A 98 7.68 22.10 -18.95
CA ASP A 98 6.72 23.23 -19.06
C ASP A 98 6.86 24.26 -17.91
N ASP A 99 7.81 24.11 -17.00
CA ASP A 99 8.04 24.95 -15.80
C ASP A 99 6.78 25.11 -14.91
N SER A 100 5.94 24.08 -14.87
CA SER A 100 4.69 24.08 -14.10
C SER A 100 4.91 23.66 -12.66
N GLN A 101 5.10 24.63 -11.74
CA GLN A 101 5.31 24.35 -10.33
C GLN A 101 4.18 23.51 -9.71
N ALA A 102 2.93 23.76 -10.09
CA ALA A 102 1.77 23.03 -9.57
C ALA A 102 1.82 21.54 -9.96
N HIS A 103 1.98 21.24 -11.27
CA HIS A 103 2.06 19.86 -11.75
C HIS A 103 3.32 19.16 -11.30
N THR A 104 4.46 19.87 -11.20
CA THR A 104 5.71 19.34 -10.62
C THR A 104 5.52 18.93 -9.17
N THR A 105 4.84 19.75 -8.36
CA THR A 105 4.53 19.42 -6.96
C THR A 105 3.58 18.22 -6.87
N MET A 106 2.50 18.21 -7.64
CA MET A 106 1.55 17.08 -7.67
C MET A 106 2.21 15.79 -8.17
N GLY A 107 3.09 15.87 -9.17
CA GLY A 107 3.87 14.75 -9.67
C GLY A 107 4.81 14.17 -8.61
N SER A 108 5.50 15.02 -7.84
CA SER A 108 6.34 14.60 -6.73
C SER A 108 5.53 13.89 -5.64
N LEU A 109 4.35 14.42 -5.31
CA LEU A 109 3.44 13.80 -4.34
C LEU A 109 2.98 12.42 -4.81
N LEU A 110 2.56 12.29 -6.06
CA LEU A 110 2.16 11.00 -6.64
C LEU A 110 3.33 10.02 -6.73
N TYR A 111 4.53 10.46 -7.06
CA TYR A 111 5.72 9.62 -7.04
C TYR A 111 5.96 9.02 -5.64
N ASN A 112 5.85 9.84 -4.59
CA ASN A 112 5.97 9.40 -3.21
C ASN A 112 4.82 8.45 -2.79
N ALA A 113 3.59 8.70 -3.26
CA ALA A 113 2.46 7.79 -3.07
C ALA A 113 2.73 6.41 -3.71
N GLY A 114 3.28 6.37 -4.92
CA GLY A 114 3.71 5.13 -5.58
C GLY A 114 4.75 4.35 -4.77
N SER A 115 5.74 5.05 -4.20
CA SER A 115 6.71 4.46 -3.26
C SER A 115 6.01 3.87 -2.02
N GLY A 116 5.03 4.59 -1.46
CA GLY A 116 4.19 4.11 -0.35
C GLY A 116 3.43 2.83 -0.71
N LEU A 117 2.84 2.76 -1.91
CA LEU A 117 2.13 1.55 -2.38
C LEU A 117 3.08 0.36 -2.56
N THR A 118 4.30 0.60 -3.03
CA THR A 118 5.34 -0.44 -3.10
C THR A 118 5.69 -0.96 -1.70
N ALA A 119 5.84 -0.06 -0.72
CA ALA A 119 6.07 -0.44 0.68
C ALA A 119 4.88 -1.22 1.26
N ALA A 120 3.64 -0.79 1.00
CA ALA A 120 2.43 -1.50 1.42
C ALA A 120 2.37 -2.92 0.85
N THR A 121 2.74 -3.10 -0.42
CA THR A 121 2.83 -4.43 -1.05
C THR A 121 3.88 -5.32 -0.38
N GLN A 122 5.03 -4.76 -0.01
CA GLN A 122 6.04 -5.52 0.73
C GLN A 122 5.57 -5.87 2.15
N LEU A 123 4.85 -4.97 2.82
CA LEU A 123 4.31 -5.23 4.16
C LEU A 123 3.32 -6.41 4.16
N ILE A 124 2.36 -6.44 3.22
CA ILE A 124 1.43 -7.58 3.12
C ILE A 124 2.17 -8.86 2.75
N ARG A 125 3.11 -8.78 1.81
CA ARG A 125 3.93 -9.93 1.41
C ARG A 125 4.72 -10.52 2.58
N LEU A 126 5.11 -9.70 3.55
CA LEU A 126 5.85 -10.10 4.75
C LEU A 126 4.95 -10.37 5.97
N GLY A 127 3.63 -10.40 5.82
CA GLY A 127 2.69 -10.74 6.90
C GLY A 127 2.26 -9.58 7.81
N HIS A 128 2.56 -8.34 7.44
CA HIS A 128 2.21 -7.15 8.22
C HIS A 128 0.88 -6.52 7.74
N ALA A 129 -0.22 -7.27 7.80
CA ALA A 129 -1.51 -6.89 7.23
C ALA A 129 -2.05 -5.54 7.79
N LEU A 130 -1.98 -5.30 9.11
CA LEU A 130 -2.44 -4.03 9.68
C LEU A 130 -1.60 -2.83 9.22
N SER A 131 -0.28 -3.02 9.03
CA SER A 131 0.62 -1.95 8.60
C SER A 131 0.30 -1.47 7.18
N VAL A 132 -0.25 -2.33 6.33
CA VAL A 132 -0.74 -1.97 4.98
C VAL A 132 -1.81 -0.88 5.07
N CYS A 133 -2.73 -1.00 6.02
CA CYS A 133 -3.82 -0.05 6.21
C CYS A 133 -3.31 1.33 6.66
N VAL A 134 -2.28 1.37 7.51
CA VAL A 134 -1.64 2.61 7.95
C VAL A 134 -0.95 3.31 6.78
N VAL A 135 -0.16 2.57 5.99
CA VAL A 135 0.50 3.12 4.79
C VAL A 135 -0.54 3.54 3.74
N GLY A 136 -1.57 2.71 3.52
CA GLY A 136 -2.68 3.03 2.62
C GLY A 136 -3.37 4.34 3.02
N ARG A 137 -3.59 4.57 4.32
CA ARG A 137 -4.16 5.82 4.83
C ARG A 137 -3.28 7.05 4.51
N ASN A 138 -1.96 6.91 4.64
CA ASN A 138 -1.03 7.98 4.25
C ASN A 138 -1.10 8.26 2.73
N VAL A 139 -1.14 7.24 1.90
CA VAL A 139 -1.31 7.39 0.44
C VAL A 139 -2.62 8.11 0.12
N LEU A 140 -3.72 7.83 0.83
CA LEU A 140 -4.99 8.56 0.65
C LEU A 140 -4.88 10.05 0.99
N GLU A 141 -4.09 10.42 2.00
CA GLU A 141 -3.84 11.83 2.31
C GLU A 141 -3.07 12.54 1.19
N VAL A 142 -2.10 11.85 0.58
CA VAL A 142 -1.39 12.37 -0.60
C VAL A 142 -2.37 12.54 -1.77
N ILE A 143 -3.19 11.54 -2.07
CA ILE A 143 -4.23 11.61 -3.11
C ILE A 143 -5.18 12.80 -2.86
N ALA A 144 -5.65 12.97 -1.62
CA ALA A 144 -6.52 14.10 -1.27
C ALA A 144 -5.84 15.44 -1.52
N THR A 145 -4.57 15.56 -1.16
CA THR A 145 -3.77 16.78 -1.37
C THR A 145 -3.62 17.09 -2.86
N VAL A 146 -3.31 16.08 -3.68
CA VAL A 146 -3.20 16.24 -5.15
C VAL A 146 -4.53 16.69 -5.76
N LEU A 147 -5.64 16.03 -5.42
CA LEU A 147 -6.97 16.41 -5.89
C LEU A 147 -7.37 17.83 -5.45
N HIS A 148 -6.97 18.23 -4.23
CA HIS A 148 -7.22 19.58 -3.74
C HIS A 148 -6.42 20.62 -4.52
N LEU A 149 -5.11 20.41 -4.71
CA LEU A 149 -4.24 21.34 -5.44
C LEU A 149 -4.64 21.45 -6.91
N GLY A 150 -5.09 20.36 -7.54
CA GLY A 150 -5.62 20.37 -8.90
C GLY A 150 -6.89 21.20 -9.04
N THR A 151 -7.78 21.20 -8.03
CA THR A 151 -9.02 22.00 -8.03
C THR A 151 -8.85 23.40 -7.48
N ARG A 152 -7.79 23.66 -6.69
CA ARG A 152 -7.51 24.92 -6.00
C ARG A 152 -6.03 25.29 -6.11
N PRO A 153 -5.53 25.67 -7.30
CA PRO A 153 -4.11 25.95 -7.51
C PRO A 153 -3.56 27.08 -6.63
N PHE A 154 -4.40 28.01 -6.18
CA PHE A 154 -4.02 29.12 -5.30
C PHE A 154 -3.62 28.65 -3.87
N ASP A 155 -3.98 27.44 -3.46
CA ASP A 155 -3.54 26.87 -2.18
C ASP A 155 -2.15 26.24 -2.24
N LEU A 156 -1.52 26.17 -3.43
CA LEU A 156 -0.17 25.64 -3.63
C LEU A 156 0.87 26.37 -2.76
N GLU A 157 0.81 27.70 -2.71
CA GLU A 157 1.75 28.49 -1.90
C GLU A 157 1.66 28.15 -0.42
N LYS A 158 0.43 27.96 0.11
CA LYS A 158 0.23 27.53 1.51
C LYS A 158 0.79 26.13 1.75
N PHE A 159 0.58 25.22 0.79
CA PHE A 159 1.14 23.88 0.86
C PHE A 159 2.67 23.90 0.95
N LEU A 160 3.33 24.68 0.07
CA LEU A 160 4.79 24.79 0.03
C LEU A 160 5.37 25.46 1.29
N LYS A 161 4.61 26.33 1.96
CA LYS A 161 4.99 26.98 3.22
C LYS A 161 4.71 26.13 4.46
N GLY A 162 4.02 24.99 4.32
CA GLY A 162 3.64 24.14 5.46
C GLY A 162 2.37 24.60 6.21
N ASP A 163 1.65 25.60 5.69
CA ASP A 163 0.41 26.15 6.25
C ASP A 163 -0.86 25.51 5.66
N PHE A 164 -0.72 24.27 5.20
CA PHE A 164 -1.77 23.57 4.47
C PHE A 164 -2.70 22.79 5.40
N ASP A 165 -4.02 22.98 5.21
CA ASP A 165 -5.06 22.27 5.95
C ASP A 165 -5.45 20.95 5.25
N SER A 166 -4.93 19.83 5.74
CA SER A 166 -5.23 18.49 5.21
C SER A 166 -6.72 18.12 5.32
N THR A 167 -7.46 18.66 6.28
CA THR A 167 -8.90 18.39 6.44
C THR A 167 -9.69 18.95 5.25
N ARG A 168 -9.28 20.11 4.73
CA ARG A 168 -9.87 20.67 3.51
C ARG A 168 -9.57 19.83 2.28
N ALA A 169 -8.36 19.29 2.19
CA ALA A 169 -7.98 18.40 1.10
C ALA A 169 -8.86 17.15 1.07
N ILE A 170 -9.06 16.51 2.22
CA ILE A 170 -9.94 15.34 2.36
C ILE A 170 -11.38 15.69 1.95
N SER A 171 -11.89 16.86 2.39
CA SER A 171 -13.23 17.32 2.05
C SER A 171 -13.39 17.58 0.54
N THR A 172 -12.34 18.08 -0.12
CA THR A 172 -12.31 18.26 -1.57
C THR A 172 -12.29 16.91 -2.28
N ALA A 173 -11.42 16.00 -1.87
CA ALA A 173 -11.28 14.68 -2.48
C ALA A 173 -12.59 13.87 -2.44
N LYS A 174 -13.34 13.93 -1.33
CA LYS A 174 -14.67 13.30 -1.21
C LYS A 174 -15.68 13.80 -2.22
N LYS A 175 -15.57 15.06 -2.64
CA LYS A 175 -16.48 15.67 -3.64
C LYS A 175 -16.04 15.35 -5.07
N VAL A 176 -14.73 15.41 -5.33
CA VAL A 176 -14.15 15.20 -6.67
C VAL A 176 -14.18 13.71 -7.04
N LEU A 177 -13.90 12.83 -6.08
CA LEU A 177 -13.80 11.38 -6.26
C LEU A 177 -14.60 10.68 -5.16
N PRO A 178 -15.92 10.51 -5.29
CA PRO A 178 -16.77 9.97 -4.24
C PRO A 178 -16.31 8.66 -3.60
N PRO A 179 -15.79 7.65 -4.33
CA PRO A 179 -15.28 6.41 -3.74
C PRO A 179 -14.12 6.60 -2.76
N PHE A 180 -13.40 7.72 -2.86
CA PHE A 180 -12.37 8.09 -1.91
C PHE A 180 -12.92 8.22 -0.48
N GLY A 181 -14.13 8.76 -0.34
CA GLY A 181 -14.75 9.01 0.96
C GLY A 181 -14.97 7.75 1.78
N ASP A 182 -15.45 6.70 1.12
CA ASP A 182 -15.73 5.40 1.75
C ASP A 182 -14.44 4.75 2.24
N MET A 183 -13.42 4.72 1.38
CA MET A 183 -12.12 4.14 1.72
C MET A 183 -11.41 4.91 2.82
N TYR A 184 -11.42 6.24 2.75
CA TYR A 184 -10.84 7.08 3.79
C TYR A 184 -11.52 6.87 5.14
N GLY A 185 -12.86 6.80 5.16
CA GLY A 185 -13.65 6.53 6.37
C GLY A 185 -13.30 5.18 6.97
N LEU A 186 -13.26 4.12 6.15
CA LEU A 186 -12.87 2.78 6.57
C LEU A 186 -11.49 2.78 7.24
N LEU A 187 -10.46 3.30 6.55
CA LEU A 187 -9.10 3.27 7.09
C LEU A 187 -8.93 4.14 8.34
N SER A 188 -9.63 5.28 8.42
CA SER A 188 -9.55 6.15 9.59
C SER A 188 -10.20 5.53 10.83
N ASN A 189 -11.39 4.94 10.67
CA ASN A 189 -12.17 4.45 11.81
C ASN A 189 -11.67 3.09 12.33
N GLU A 190 -11.26 2.19 11.41
CA GLU A 190 -10.96 0.81 11.77
C GLU A 190 -9.45 0.55 12.01
N PHE A 191 -8.57 1.31 11.35
CA PHE A 191 -7.15 0.95 11.29
C PHE A 191 -6.18 2.02 11.79
N VAL A 192 -6.53 3.31 11.78
CA VAL A 192 -5.61 4.37 12.24
C VAL A 192 -5.86 4.72 13.69
N HIS A 193 -7.10 4.77 14.12
CA HIS A 193 -7.41 4.84 15.55
C HIS A 193 -7.27 3.45 16.16
N LEU A 194 -6.56 3.34 17.30
CA LEU A 194 -6.35 2.07 18.01
C LEU A 194 -7.71 1.44 18.38
N GLY A 195 -8.28 0.70 17.44
CA GLY A 195 -9.55 0.02 17.58
C GLY A 195 -9.38 -1.45 17.97
N ARG A 196 -10.49 -2.18 17.96
CA ARG A 196 -10.56 -3.60 18.36
C ARG A 196 -9.57 -4.50 17.60
N LEU A 197 -9.29 -4.20 16.32
CA LEU A 197 -8.35 -4.99 15.51
C LEU A 197 -6.92 -4.98 16.03
N TYR A 198 -6.52 -3.93 16.76
CA TYR A 198 -5.20 -3.86 17.40
C TYR A 198 -5.13 -4.62 18.73
N ALA A 199 -6.27 -4.97 19.33
CA ALA A 199 -6.31 -5.76 20.55
C ALA A 199 -6.02 -7.26 20.28
N GLU A 200 -6.13 -7.69 19.04
CA GLU A 200 -5.87 -9.07 18.65
C GLU A 200 -4.43 -9.23 18.11
N PRO A 201 -3.64 -10.18 18.63
CA PRO A 201 -2.28 -10.40 18.15
C PRO A 201 -2.28 -10.82 16.68
N GLN A 202 -1.53 -10.08 15.85
CA GLN A 202 -1.30 -10.49 14.47
C GLN A 202 -0.28 -11.64 14.45
N LEU A 203 -0.69 -12.78 13.92
CA LEU A 203 0.20 -13.94 13.82
C LEU A 203 1.18 -13.75 12.68
N TYR A 204 2.46 -13.62 13.03
CA TYR A 204 3.56 -13.53 12.08
C TYR A 204 3.98 -14.94 11.64
N ARG A 205 3.28 -15.47 10.64
CA ARG A 205 3.48 -16.83 10.13
C ARG A 205 3.25 -16.89 8.62
N PRO A 206 3.80 -17.90 7.93
CA PRO A 206 3.46 -18.15 6.53
C PRO A 206 1.96 -18.31 6.32
N TYR A 207 1.46 -17.76 5.22
CA TYR A 207 0.09 -17.97 4.80
C TYR A 207 -0.16 -19.44 4.47
N GLU A 208 -1.25 -20.00 4.94
CA GLU A 208 -1.61 -21.41 4.74
C GLU A 208 -2.52 -21.59 3.53
N SER A 209 -3.28 -20.55 3.20
CA SER A 209 -4.20 -20.55 2.06
C SER A 209 -4.47 -19.12 1.59
N ARG A 210 -5.15 -18.98 0.44
CA ARG A 210 -5.66 -17.69 -0.04
C ARG A 210 -6.81 -17.15 0.84
N LYS A 211 -7.48 -18.01 1.57
CA LYS A 211 -8.63 -17.68 2.44
C LYS A 211 -8.20 -17.29 3.86
N ASP A 212 -7.23 -16.42 3.97
CA ASP A 212 -6.85 -15.81 5.25
C ASP A 212 -7.57 -14.47 5.35
N GLU A 213 -8.38 -14.26 6.40
CA GLU A 213 -9.25 -13.09 6.54
C GLU A 213 -8.45 -11.78 6.61
N GLY A 214 -7.33 -11.78 7.33
CA GLY A 214 -6.43 -10.64 7.41
C GLY A 214 -5.79 -10.32 6.06
N LEU A 215 -5.45 -11.35 5.28
CA LEU A 215 -4.93 -11.21 3.93
C LEU A 215 -5.96 -10.64 2.97
N ASP A 216 -7.21 -11.10 3.03
CA ASP A 216 -8.31 -10.60 2.19
C ASP A 216 -8.54 -9.10 2.42
N THR A 217 -8.60 -8.67 3.69
CA THR A 217 -8.75 -7.26 4.04
C THR A 217 -7.58 -6.42 3.53
N ALA A 218 -6.35 -6.85 3.78
CA ALA A 218 -5.16 -6.12 3.36
C ALA A 218 -5.04 -6.02 1.83
N LEU A 219 -5.39 -7.08 1.09
CA LEU A 219 -5.45 -7.07 -0.37
C LEU A 219 -6.55 -6.14 -0.90
N ALA A 220 -7.72 -6.12 -0.27
CA ALA A 220 -8.80 -5.20 -0.64
C ALA A 220 -8.38 -3.75 -0.45
N VAL A 221 -7.73 -3.42 0.67
CA VAL A 221 -7.16 -2.09 0.93
C VAL A 221 -6.13 -1.72 -0.13
N LEU A 222 -5.18 -2.62 -0.42
CA LEU A 222 -4.13 -2.37 -1.42
C LEU A 222 -4.72 -2.15 -2.81
N LYS A 223 -5.63 -3.02 -3.27
CA LYS A 223 -6.31 -2.89 -4.57
C LYS A 223 -7.05 -1.55 -4.70
N THR A 224 -7.85 -1.21 -3.69
CA THR A 224 -8.62 0.04 -3.71
C THR A 224 -7.68 1.26 -3.72
N THR A 225 -6.62 1.24 -2.95
CA THR A 225 -5.68 2.37 -2.89
C THR A 225 -4.89 2.51 -4.20
N VAL A 226 -4.48 1.39 -4.84
CA VAL A 226 -3.83 1.41 -6.17
C VAL A 226 -4.81 1.92 -7.24
N TRP A 227 -6.07 1.53 -7.18
CA TRP A 227 -7.09 2.04 -8.09
C TRP A 227 -7.31 3.54 -7.92
N LEU A 228 -7.45 4.04 -6.68
CA LEU A 228 -7.56 5.48 -6.40
C LEU A 228 -6.33 6.26 -6.87
N PHE A 229 -5.15 5.67 -6.71
CA PHE A 229 -3.90 6.24 -7.23
C PHE A 229 -3.92 6.38 -8.76
N TYR A 230 -4.35 5.33 -9.49
CA TYR A 230 -4.51 5.39 -10.94
C TYR A 230 -5.49 6.49 -11.38
N VAL A 231 -6.68 6.51 -10.76
CA VAL A 231 -7.73 7.51 -11.09
C VAL A 231 -7.24 8.94 -10.85
N THR A 232 -6.46 9.14 -9.79
CA THR A 232 -5.88 10.45 -9.47
C THR A 232 -4.75 10.84 -10.44
N ALA A 233 -3.88 9.90 -10.80
CA ALA A 233 -2.83 10.12 -11.80
C ALA A 233 -3.42 10.48 -13.17
N GLU A 234 -4.49 9.77 -13.58
CA GLU A 234 -5.22 10.04 -14.82
C GLU A 234 -5.77 11.47 -14.84
N LEU A 235 -6.40 11.95 -13.75
CA LEU A 235 -6.92 13.33 -13.68
C LEU A 235 -5.80 14.36 -13.67
N THR A 236 -4.75 14.13 -12.87
CA THR A 236 -3.66 15.09 -12.67
C THR A 236 -2.91 15.37 -13.98
N PHE A 237 -2.77 14.35 -14.83
CA PHE A 237 -2.04 14.42 -16.09
C PHE A 237 -2.91 14.02 -17.28
N LEU A 238 -4.13 14.54 -17.32
CA LEU A 238 -5.14 14.16 -18.31
C LEU A 238 -4.70 14.47 -19.74
N GLU A 239 -3.88 15.48 -19.92
CA GLU A 239 -3.35 15.93 -21.23
C GLU A 239 -2.39 14.94 -21.89
N ILE A 240 -1.86 13.98 -21.14
CA ILE A 240 -1.01 12.90 -21.68
C ILE A 240 -1.76 11.58 -21.83
N VAL A 241 -3.03 11.53 -21.45
CA VAL A 241 -3.85 10.31 -21.53
C VAL A 241 -4.78 10.39 -22.74
N ASP A 242 -4.48 9.60 -23.78
CA ASP A 242 -5.28 9.63 -25.02
C ASP A 242 -6.76 9.31 -24.81
N LYS A 243 -7.06 8.33 -23.93
CA LYS A 243 -8.41 7.86 -23.63
C LYS A 243 -8.62 7.71 -22.13
N PRO A 244 -9.04 8.78 -21.45
CA PRO A 244 -9.34 8.72 -20.04
C PRO A 244 -10.43 7.67 -19.73
N ARG A 245 -10.19 6.82 -18.73
CA ARG A 245 -11.09 5.74 -18.31
C ARG A 245 -12.17 6.23 -17.36
N TYR A 246 -11.80 7.14 -16.45
CA TYR A 246 -12.63 7.53 -15.30
C TYR A 246 -13.12 8.96 -15.35
N TRP A 247 -12.53 9.80 -16.20
CA TRP A 247 -12.86 11.22 -16.24
C TRP A 247 -13.50 11.63 -17.57
N ARG A 248 -14.49 12.52 -17.48
CA ARG A 248 -15.17 13.12 -18.64
C ARG A 248 -15.17 14.64 -18.51
N THR A 249 -15.05 15.33 -19.66
CA THR A 249 -15.17 16.77 -19.71
C THR A 249 -16.64 17.16 -19.56
N GLU A 250 -16.96 18.00 -18.59
CA GLU A 250 -18.29 18.60 -18.48
C GLU A 250 -18.44 19.74 -19.47
N SER A 251 -19.59 19.79 -20.13
CA SER A 251 -19.90 20.80 -21.16
C SER A 251 -20.06 22.23 -20.61
N ALA A 252 -20.10 22.42 -19.31
CA ALA A 252 -20.20 23.69 -18.64
C ALA A 252 -18.84 24.36 -18.50
N VAL A 253 -18.44 25.11 -19.52
CA VAL A 253 -17.28 26.00 -19.50
C VAL A 253 -17.62 27.23 -18.69
N SER A 254 -17.41 27.23 -17.38
CA SER A 254 -17.38 28.44 -16.56
C SER A 254 -16.00 29.06 -16.66
N ALA A 255 -15.92 30.26 -17.22
CA ALA A 255 -14.72 31.09 -17.26
C ALA A 255 -13.49 30.51 -17.98
N GLY A 256 -13.67 29.67 -19.02
CA GLY A 256 -12.56 29.18 -19.84
C GLY A 256 -11.75 28.03 -19.25
N GLN A 257 -12.19 27.47 -18.13
CA GLN A 257 -11.58 26.25 -17.53
C GLN A 257 -12.44 25.04 -17.82
N ALA A 258 -11.83 23.98 -18.37
CA ALA A 258 -12.50 22.70 -18.51
C ALA A 258 -12.78 22.10 -17.11
N MET A 259 -14.02 21.73 -16.86
CA MET A 259 -14.40 20.98 -15.67
C MET A 259 -14.43 19.49 -16.01
N PHE A 260 -13.89 18.67 -15.12
CA PHE A 260 -13.88 17.21 -15.26
C PHE A 260 -14.73 16.58 -14.17
N ALA A 261 -15.56 15.62 -14.56
CA ALA A 261 -16.35 14.82 -13.64
C ALA A 261 -15.87 13.37 -13.62
N TYR A 262 -15.91 12.76 -12.44
CA TYR A 262 -15.72 11.32 -12.29
C TYR A 262 -16.95 10.59 -12.84
N ASP A 263 -16.83 10.03 -14.02
CA ASP A 263 -17.90 9.32 -14.74
C ASP A 263 -17.33 8.12 -15.51
N PRO A 264 -17.04 7.01 -14.82
CA PRO A 264 -16.59 5.78 -15.46
C PRO A 264 -17.69 5.17 -16.32
N SER A 265 -17.34 4.62 -17.48
CA SER A 265 -18.25 3.84 -18.31
C SER A 265 -18.80 2.61 -17.58
N ALA A 266 -19.87 1.99 -18.10
CA ALA A 266 -20.38 0.74 -17.56
C ALA A 266 -19.30 -0.37 -17.54
N ALA A 267 -18.52 -0.48 -18.64
CA ALA A 267 -17.42 -1.43 -18.73
C ALA A 267 -16.33 -1.21 -17.66
N GLU A 268 -16.01 0.06 -17.35
CA GLU A 268 -15.05 0.38 -16.30
C GLU A 268 -15.59 0.10 -14.90
N ARG A 269 -16.89 0.33 -14.66
CA ARG A 269 -17.54 -0.07 -13.40
C ARG A 269 -17.52 -1.58 -13.20
N ASP A 270 -17.81 -2.35 -14.25
CA ASP A 270 -17.74 -3.82 -14.20
C ASP A 270 -16.31 -4.31 -13.96
N TRP A 271 -15.34 -3.73 -14.66
CA TRP A 271 -13.93 -4.07 -14.47
C TRP A 271 -13.48 -3.76 -13.04
N MET A 272 -13.81 -2.58 -12.53
CA MET A 272 -13.51 -2.16 -11.17
C MET A 272 -14.14 -3.11 -10.13
N GLY A 273 -15.40 -3.48 -10.30
CA GLY A 273 -16.08 -4.43 -9.41
C GLY A 273 -15.36 -5.77 -9.35
N LYS A 274 -14.92 -6.31 -10.49
CA LYS A 274 -14.14 -7.54 -10.59
C LYS A 274 -12.76 -7.38 -9.94
N PHE A 275 -12.06 -6.29 -10.23
CA PHE A 275 -10.74 -5.98 -9.68
C PHE A 275 -10.77 -5.86 -8.15
N LEU A 276 -11.76 -5.16 -7.61
CA LEU A 276 -11.94 -4.98 -6.16
C LEU A 276 -12.55 -6.21 -5.47
N GLY A 277 -13.09 -7.17 -6.22
CA GLY A 277 -13.75 -8.35 -5.68
C GLY A 277 -15.13 -8.05 -5.07
N ILE A 278 -15.79 -6.98 -5.52
CA ILE A 278 -17.14 -6.61 -5.10
C ILE A 278 -18.12 -7.57 -5.78
N LYS A 279 -18.80 -8.40 -4.99
CA LYS A 279 -19.90 -9.24 -5.50
C LYS A 279 -21.06 -8.33 -5.90
N GLN A 280 -21.44 -8.37 -7.16
CA GLN A 280 -22.67 -7.75 -7.65
C GLN A 280 -23.89 -8.46 -7.10
#